data_f51fc508f35076b0436e3e33f1482caf
#
_entry.id   f51fc508f35076b0436e3e33f1482caf
#
_cell.length_a   1.000
_cell.length_b   1.000
_cell.length_c   1.000
_cell.angle_alpha   90.00
_cell.angle_beta   90.00
_cell.angle_gamma   90.00
#
_symmetry.space_group_name_H-M   'P 1'
#
loop_
_entity.id
_entity.type
_entity.pdbx_description
1 polymer ?
#
loop_
_entity_poly.entity_id
_entity_poly.type
_entity_poly.pdbx_seq_one_letter_code
_entity_poly.pdbx_strand_id
1 'polypeptide(L)' 'MNRNEQQLYKDISSLTKALEKLVRVLTKLAKEQ' A
#
# COMPACT_ATOMS: atom_id res chain seq x y z
N MET A 1 -11.08 20.67 11.39
CA MET A 1 -10.56 19.80 10.78
C MET A 1 -9.63 20.06 9.76
N ASN A 2 -8.61 19.44 9.79
CA ASN A 2 -7.50 19.79 9.08
C ASN A 2 -7.37 19.10 7.81
N ARG A 3 -6.94 19.83 6.81
CA ARG A 3 -6.53 19.25 5.57
C ARG A 3 -5.39 18.30 5.77
N ASN A 4 -4.56 18.58 6.76
CA ASN A 4 -3.41 17.73 7.03
C ASN A 4 -3.85 16.33 7.45
N GLU A 5 -4.90 16.24 8.23
CA GLU A 5 -5.38 14.94 8.66
C GLU A 5 -5.94 14.15 7.50
N GLN A 6 -6.69 14.82 6.64
CA GLN A 6 -7.24 14.14 5.49
C GLN A 6 -6.15 13.67 4.55
N GLN A 7 -5.13 14.50 4.38
CA GLN A 7 -4.01 14.13 3.54
C GLN A 7 -3.29 12.92 4.11
N LEU A 8 -3.17 12.91 5.42
CA LEU A 8 -2.49 11.81 6.10
C LEU A 8 -3.23 10.48 5.86
N TYR A 9 -4.54 10.50 6.02
CA TYR A 9 -5.31 9.28 5.80
C TYR A 9 -5.23 8.83 4.36
N LYS A 10 -5.23 9.78 3.45
CA LYS A 10 -5.08 9.45 2.05
C LYS A 10 -3.74 8.80 1.76
N ASP A 11 -2.71 9.35 2.36
CA ASP A 11 -1.37 8.82 2.16
C ASP A 11 -1.25 7.40 2.72
N ILE A 12 -1.85 7.18 3.87
CA ILE A 12 -1.83 5.86 4.47
C ILE A 12 -2.56 4.87 3.59
N SER A 13 -3.69 5.29 3.06
CA SER A 13 -4.47 4.42 2.18
C SER A 13 -3.70 4.07 0.91
N SER A 14 -3.05 5.06 0.32
CA SER A 14 -2.26 4.85 -0.88
C SER A 14 -1.08 3.93 -0.61
N LEU A 15 -0.44 4.15 0.52
CA LEU A 15 0.70 3.34 0.91
C LEU A 15 0.28 1.89 1.14
N THR A 16 -0.86 1.70 1.79
CA THR A 16 -1.37 0.37 2.04
C THR A 16 -1.62 -0.37 0.74
N LYS A 17 -2.19 0.30 -0.22
CA LYS A 17 -2.46 -0.32 -1.51
C LYS A 17 -1.18 -0.69 -2.23
N ALA A 18 -0.19 0.18 -2.14
CA ALA A 18 1.10 -0.09 -2.77
C ALA A 18 1.76 -1.30 -2.13
N LEU A 19 1.67 -1.40 -0.82
CA LEU A 19 2.23 -2.54 -0.10
C LEU A 19 1.53 -3.83 -0.47
N GLU A 20 0.22 -3.79 -0.59
CA GLU A 20 -0.53 -4.97 -0.97
C GLU A 20 -0.12 -5.46 -2.35
N LYS A 21 0.08 -4.53 -3.24
CA LYS A 21 0.49 -4.87 -4.58
C LYS A 21 1.88 -5.51 -4.57
N LEU A 22 2.77 -4.96 -3.78
CA LEU A 22 4.12 -5.50 -3.65
C LEU A 22 4.09 -6.90 -3.08
N VAL A 23 3.27 -7.12 -2.08
CA VAL A 23 3.15 -8.43 -1.45
C VAL A 23 2.67 -9.46 -2.47
N ARG A 24 1.75 -9.08 -3.32
CA ARG A 24 1.27 -9.99 -4.36
C ARG A 24 2.38 -10.38 -5.31
N VAL A 25 3.18 -9.41 -5.69
CA VAL A 25 4.28 -9.69 -6.61
C VAL A 25 5.29 -10.61 -5.95
N LEU A 26 5.63 -10.34 -4.70
CA LEU A 26 6.57 -11.17 -3.98
C LEU A 26 6.06 -12.60 -3.82
N THR A 27 4.79 -12.72 -3.51
CA THR A 27 4.18 -14.04 -3.36
C THR A 27 4.24 -14.80 -4.67
N LYS A 28 3.98 -14.11 -5.75
CA LYS A 28 4.02 -14.73 -7.06
C LYS A 28 5.41 -15.22 -7.40
N LEU A 29 6.40 -14.39 -7.12
CA LEU A 29 7.79 -14.77 -7.38
C LEU A 29 8.18 -15.98 -6.54
N ALA A 30 7.77 -16.01 -5.30
CA ALA A 30 8.08 -17.10 -4.41
C ALA A 30 7.48 -18.40 -4.92
N LYS A 31 6.28 -18.30 -5.47
CA LYS A 31 5.63 -19.50 -6.01
C LYS A 31 6.33 -20.04 -7.24
N GLU A 32 6.90 -19.14 -8.01
CA GLU A 32 7.54 -19.57 -9.25
C GLU A 32 8.89 -20.20 -9.03
N GLN A 33 9.39 -20.02 -7.83
CA GLN A 33 10.65 -20.68 -7.50
C GLN A 33 10.41 -21.95 -6.76
#